data_a63b102a0ba7ecbc64443c8ad6dceb07
#
_entry.id   a63b102a0ba7ecbc64443c8ad6dceb07
#
_cell.length_a   1.000
_cell.length_b   1.000
_cell.length_c   1.000
_cell.angle_alpha   90.00
_cell.angle_beta   90.00
_cell.angle_gamma   90.00
#
_symmetry.space_group_name_H-M   'P 1'
#
loop_
_entity.id
_entity.type
_entity.pdbx_description
1 polymer ?
#
loop_
_entity_poly.entity_id
_entity_poly.type
_entity_poly.pdbx_seq_one_letter_code
_entity_poly.pdbx_strand_id
1 'polypeptide(L)'
;MKYPRIFADFHNADEQGRLRLNRVGTIEDLSRQNIKLEDGQLLALYDEELEVDGVVQYSQEESLWVAVIDWKQIRQVEDMLVQAIV
;
A
#
# COMPACT_ATOMS: atom_id res chain seq x y z
N MET A 1 3.62 0.47 -15.30
CA MET A 1 3.76 0.65 -13.89
C MET A 1 4.06 2.08 -13.54
N LYS A 2 3.21 2.67 -12.82
CA LYS A 2 3.31 4.09 -12.61
C LYS A 2 3.81 4.46 -11.24
N TYR A 3 3.50 3.63 -10.25
CA TYR A 3 3.82 3.94 -8.85
C TYR A 3 4.70 2.87 -8.29
N PRO A 4 5.58 3.23 -7.34
CA PRO A 4 6.37 2.21 -6.65
C PRO A 4 5.46 1.21 -5.95
N ARG A 5 5.84 -0.06 -5.98
CA ARG A 5 5.09 -1.11 -5.29
C ARG A 5 5.68 -1.31 -3.90
N ILE A 6 4.84 -1.15 -2.90
CA ILE A 6 5.25 -1.18 -1.50
C ILE A 6 4.34 -2.14 -0.75
N PHE A 7 4.93 -3.05 -0.01
CA PHE A 7 4.16 -4.00 0.80
C PHE A 7 3.29 -3.27 1.81
N ALA A 8 2.07 -3.76 2.00
CA ALA A 8 1.18 -3.29 3.05
C ALA A 8 0.36 -4.47 3.54
N ASP A 9 0.07 -4.46 4.83
CA ASP A 9 -0.76 -5.48 5.44
C ASP A 9 -2.21 -4.98 5.42
N PHE A 10 -3.04 -5.62 4.61
CA PHE A 10 -4.42 -5.15 4.45
C PHE A 10 -5.28 -5.38 5.67
N HIS A 11 -4.77 -6.07 6.69
CA HIS A 11 -5.44 -6.21 7.97
C HIS A 11 -4.99 -5.15 8.99
N ASN A 12 -4.02 -4.32 8.61
CA ASN A 12 -3.45 -3.33 9.51
C ASN A 12 -3.98 -1.94 9.17
N ALA A 13 -5.29 -1.77 9.32
CA ALA A 13 -5.95 -0.51 8.98
C ALA A 13 -6.30 0.27 10.25
N ASP A 14 -6.28 1.59 10.15
CA ASP A 14 -6.68 2.44 11.27
C ASP A 14 -8.20 2.58 11.30
N GLU A 15 -8.70 3.40 12.21
CA GLU A 15 -10.14 3.56 12.39
C GLU A 15 -10.84 4.16 11.19
N GLN A 16 -10.09 4.87 10.36
CA GLN A 16 -10.62 5.49 9.16
C GLN A 16 -10.45 4.62 7.92
N GLY A 17 -9.93 3.41 8.09
CA GLY A 17 -9.73 2.50 6.98
C GLY A 17 -8.49 2.76 6.18
N ARG A 18 -7.55 3.54 6.71
CA ARG A 18 -6.27 3.79 6.04
C ARG A 18 -5.28 2.72 6.45
N LEU A 19 -4.49 2.25 5.49
CA LEU A 19 -3.50 1.21 5.78
C LEU A 19 -2.29 1.82 6.47
N ARG A 20 -1.91 1.25 7.60
CA ARG A 20 -0.70 1.71 8.29
C ARG A 20 0.53 1.19 7.57
N LEU A 21 1.52 2.06 7.40
CA LEU A 21 2.73 1.74 6.64
C LEU A 21 3.89 1.47 7.59
N ASN A 22 3.65 0.63 8.60
CA ASN A 22 4.63 0.40 9.65
C ASN A 22 5.03 -1.06 9.83
N ARG A 23 4.65 -1.94 8.89
CA ARG A 23 5.11 -3.32 8.94
C ARG A 23 6.54 -3.43 8.47
N VAL A 24 7.22 -4.48 8.91
CA VAL A 24 8.61 -4.71 8.53
C VAL A 24 8.74 -4.79 7.02
N GLY A 25 7.86 -5.52 6.35
CA GLY A 25 7.91 -5.62 4.89
C GLY A 25 7.73 -4.30 4.19
N THR A 26 6.89 -3.42 4.74
CA THR A 26 6.70 -2.09 4.20
C THR A 26 8.00 -1.29 4.29
N ILE A 27 8.61 -1.31 5.46
CA ILE A 27 9.83 -0.55 5.70
C ILE A 27 10.96 -1.07 4.85
N GLU A 28 11.03 -2.38 4.67
CA GLU A 28 12.06 -2.98 3.82
C GLU A 28 11.91 -2.57 2.38
N ASP A 29 10.67 -2.55 1.86
CA ASP A 29 10.44 -2.15 0.49
C ASP A 29 10.80 -0.68 0.27
N LEU A 30 10.42 0.17 1.22
CA LEU A 30 10.75 1.58 1.13
C LEU A 30 12.27 1.79 1.14
N SER A 31 12.96 1.08 2.02
CA SER A 31 14.40 1.18 2.12
C SER A 31 15.08 0.69 0.84
N ARG A 32 14.65 -0.46 0.34
CA ARG A 32 15.25 -1.06 -0.84
C ARG A 32 15.09 -0.17 -2.07
N GLN A 33 13.96 0.51 -2.17
CA GLN A 33 13.68 1.38 -3.31
C GLN A 33 14.10 2.83 -3.06
N ASN A 34 14.66 3.09 -1.89
CA ASN A 34 15.16 4.43 -1.55
C ASN A 34 14.06 5.48 -1.58
N ILE A 35 12.90 5.13 -1.02
CA ILE A 35 11.73 5.99 -1.02
C ILE A 35 11.53 6.60 0.34
N LYS A 36 11.34 7.93 0.35
CA LYS A 36 10.98 8.67 1.54
C LYS A 36 9.52 9.06 1.44
N LEU A 37 8.73 8.73 2.46
CA LEU A 37 7.29 8.99 2.42
C LEU A 37 6.98 10.46 2.56
N GLU A 38 6.00 10.93 1.77
CA GLU A 38 5.53 12.31 1.79
C GLU A 38 4.02 12.32 1.61
N ASP A 39 3.36 13.32 2.19
CA ASP A 39 1.92 13.48 2.00
C ASP A 39 1.59 13.62 0.52
N GLY A 40 0.56 12.92 0.08
CA GLY A 40 0.08 13.03 -1.30
C GLY A 40 0.78 12.12 -2.28
N GLN A 41 1.78 11.37 -1.84
CA GLN A 41 2.54 10.49 -2.71
C GLN A 41 1.68 9.28 -3.11
N LEU A 42 1.82 8.85 -4.36
CA LEU A 42 1.06 7.70 -4.85
C LEU A 42 1.92 6.44 -4.78
N LEU A 43 1.33 5.37 -4.26
CA LEU A 43 1.98 4.07 -4.16
C LEU A 43 1.03 2.99 -4.65
N ALA A 44 1.60 1.91 -5.15
CA ALA A 44 0.85 0.69 -5.40
C ALA A 44 1.11 -0.23 -4.20
N LEU A 45 0.09 -0.49 -3.42
CA LEU A 45 0.21 -1.26 -2.19
C LEU A 45 -0.20 -2.70 -2.46
N TYR A 46 0.57 -3.64 -1.94
CA TYR A 46 0.33 -5.04 -2.25
C TYR A 46 0.62 -5.93 -1.05
N ASP A 47 -0.02 -7.07 -1.03
CA ASP A 47 0.40 -8.19 -0.19
C ASP A 47 0.44 -9.44 -1.08
N GLU A 48 0.34 -10.61 -0.49
CA GLU A 48 0.46 -11.85 -1.25
C GLU A 48 -0.71 -12.07 -2.21
N GLU A 49 -1.85 -11.47 -1.93
CA GLU A 49 -3.08 -11.72 -2.67
C GLU A 49 -3.70 -10.48 -3.29
N LEU A 50 -3.43 -9.32 -2.72
CA LEU A 50 -4.18 -8.11 -3.04
C LEU A 50 -3.26 -6.99 -3.49
N GLU A 51 -3.83 -6.08 -4.27
CA GLU A 51 -3.11 -4.88 -4.69
C GLU A 51 -4.11 -3.74 -4.86
N VAL A 52 -3.68 -2.53 -4.47
CA VAL A 52 -4.52 -1.34 -4.61
C VAL A 52 -3.61 -0.12 -4.65
N ASP A 53 -4.04 0.91 -5.39
CA ASP A 53 -3.34 2.19 -5.38
C ASP A 53 -3.74 2.97 -4.14
N GLY A 54 -2.80 3.68 -3.56
CA GLY A 54 -3.06 4.47 -2.37
C GLY A 54 -2.33 5.80 -2.37
N VAL A 55 -2.80 6.69 -1.52
CA VAL A 55 -2.22 8.02 -1.36
C VAL A 55 -1.67 8.13 0.05
N VAL A 56 -0.39 8.45 0.16
CA VAL A 56 0.28 8.54 1.45
C VAL A 56 -0.21 9.76 2.22
N GLN A 57 -0.40 9.58 3.51
CA GLN A 57 -0.85 10.63 4.42
C GLN A 57 -0.21 10.39 5.77
N TYR A 58 0.12 11.45 6.48
CA TYR A 58 0.65 11.28 7.82
C TYR A 58 -0.51 11.31 8.83
N SER A 59 -0.54 10.33 9.71
CA SER A 59 -1.55 10.28 10.77
C SER A 59 -0.96 10.90 12.03
N GLN A 60 -1.45 12.07 12.38
CA GLN A 60 -0.99 12.72 13.61
C GLN A 60 -1.51 12.01 14.85
N GLU A 61 -2.70 11.42 14.74
CA GLU A 61 -3.29 10.69 15.86
C GLU A 61 -2.42 9.52 16.29
N GLU A 62 -1.88 8.79 15.31
CA GLU A 62 -1.09 7.62 15.61
C GLU A 62 0.40 7.85 15.42
N SER A 63 0.78 9.03 14.96
CA SER A 63 2.18 9.41 14.77
C SER A 63 2.90 8.44 13.82
N LEU A 64 2.23 8.11 12.72
CA LEU A 64 2.84 7.25 11.71
C LEU A 64 2.23 7.53 10.33
N TRP A 65 2.89 7.00 9.31
CA TRP A 65 2.43 7.15 7.94
C TRP A 65 1.37 6.12 7.62
N VAL A 66 0.36 6.53 6.87
CA VAL A 66 -0.72 5.67 6.42
C VAL A 66 -0.96 5.90 4.93
N ALA A 67 -1.73 5.02 4.31
CA ALA A 67 -2.14 5.17 2.92
C ALA A 67 -3.65 5.15 2.85
N VAL A 68 -4.21 6.18 2.23
CA VAL A 68 -5.64 6.24 1.95
C VAL A 68 -5.90 5.41 0.71
N ILE A 69 -6.81 4.44 0.82
CA ILE A 69 -7.14 3.57 -0.30
C ILE A 69 -8.65 3.54 -0.49
N ASP A 70 -9.07 3.15 -1.69
CA ASP A 70 -10.47 2.87 -1.96
C ASP A 70 -10.65 1.36 -1.88
N TRP A 71 -11.28 0.90 -0.81
CA TRP A 71 -11.46 -0.53 -0.55
C TRP A 71 -12.21 -1.23 -1.68
N LYS A 72 -12.98 -0.50 -2.45
CA LYS A 72 -13.72 -1.05 -3.58
C LYS A 72 -12.85 -1.30 -4.80
N GLN A 73 -11.66 -0.73 -4.83
CA GLN A 73 -10.75 -0.84 -5.96
C GLN A 73 -9.66 -1.89 -5.76
N ILE A 74 -9.72 -2.62 -4.67
CA ILE A 74 -8.74 -3.66 -4.41
C ILE A 74 -8.87 -4.77 -5.44
N ARG A 75 -7.74 -5.16 -6.00
CA ARG A 75 -7.66 -6.21 -7.01
C ARG A 75 -6.97 -7.43 -6.43
N GLN A 76 -7.31 -8.60 -6.94
CA GLN A 76 -6.59 -9.81 -6.57
C GLN A 76 -5.48 -10.05 -7.57
N VAL A 77 -4.27 -10.18 -7.05
CA VAL A 77 -3.10 -10.39 -7.90
C VAL A 77 -3.25 -11.67 -8.71
N GLU A 78 -3.82 -12.69 -8.11
CA GLU A 78 -4.02 -13.96 -8.77
C GLU A 78 -4.90 -13.82 -10.01
N ASP A 79 -5.98 -13.05 -9.91
CA ASP A 79 -6.85 -12.81 -11.06
C ASP A 79 -6.10 -12.11 -12.18
N MET A 80 -5.22 -11.19 -11.84
CA MET A 80 -4.44 -10.49 -12.84
C MET A 80 -3.49 -11.43 -13.56
N LEU A 81 -2.91 -12.38 -12.84
CA LEU A 81 -2.01 -13.36 -13.45
C LEU A 81 -2.76 -14.29 -14.39
N VAL A 82 -3.95 -14.73 -14.01
CA VAL A 82 -4.76 -15.59 -14.85
C VAL A 82 -5.11 -14.89 -16.17
N GLN A 83 -5.46 -13.62 -16.08
CA GLN A 83 -5.78 -12.86 -17.27
C GLN A 83 -4.57 -12.69 -18.18
N ALA A 84 -3.39 -12.58 -17.60
CA ALA A 84 -2.17 -12.42 -18.39
C ALA A 84 -1.81 -13.68 -19.13
N ILE A 85 -2.14 -14.84 -18.58
CA ILE A 85 -1.84 -16.12 -19.19
C ILE A 85 -2.78 -16.42 -20.37
N VAL A 86 -4.01 -16.03 -20.25
CA VAL A 86 -4.99 -16.26 -21.28
C VAL A 86 -4.82 -15.30 -22.44
#